data_9861cc74858fdc1e04b0262826c50265
#
_entry.id   9861cc74858fdc1e04b0262826c50265
#
_cell.length_a   1.000
_cell.length_b   1.000
_cell.length_c   1.000
_cell.angle_alpha   90.00
_cell.angle_beta   90.00
_cell.angle_gamma   90.00
#
_symmetry.space_group_name_H-M   'P 1'
#
loop_
_entity.id
_entity.type
_entity.pdbx_description
1 polymer ?
#
loop_
_entity_poly.entity_id
_entity_poly.type
_entity_poly.pdbx_seq_one_letter_code
_entity_poly.pdbx_strand_id
1 'polypeptide(L)'
;MSKTQWGSPFTIGDVLPGEAAVQYSLSAFHTVFNIINTLVLVWFVKFIESLVVRFTPSKNDEDEVFKLEYIGSGIVSTPEISVLEAKKEIVKFGLLTKKMHSKVKKLVNVTDKKEQKKLHQKIEYYEGITDNIHQEIINFLAKVGNKEVTENTSEQIRGLLGACNELESLGDIYFNMAKQLDKKAKDKVWFDQKQRDNLNGYFDQIGEAYDEMLSNLDKTHGSVNLNEAQKLEEAIDETRNRLRKKHLMSIEKQEYNYKSGLIYNNLFSSIEKIGDYVLSVSEYVSGENLN
;
A
#
# COMPACT_ATOMS: atom_id res chain seq x y z
N MET A 1 -11.17 0.45 -79.12
CA MET A 1 -10.31 -0.60 -78.52
C MET A 1 -9.17 0.11 -77.78
N SER A 2 -9.30 0.31 -76.52
CA SER A 2 -8.32 0.99 -75.69
C SER A 2 -7.50 -0.10 -74.95
N LYS A 3 -6.20 -0.14 -75.23
CA LYS A 3 -5.25 -1.02 -74.49
C LYS A 3 -4.91 -0.35 -73.18
N THR A 4 -5.38 -0.89 -72.08
CA THR A 4 -4.87 -0.59 -70.71
C THR A 4 -3.46 -1.17 -70.58
N GLN A 5 -2.46 -0.31 -70.57
CA GLN A 5 -1.06 -0.65 -70.31
C GLN A 5 -0.86 -0.66 -68.81
N TRP A 6 -0.72 -1.83 -68.22
CA TRP A 6 -0.24 -1.99 -66.84
C TRP A 6 1.23 -1.65 -66.80
N GLY A 7 1.60 -0.63 -66.05
CA GLY A 7 3.00 -0.24 -65.88
C GLY A 7 3.80 -1.32 -65.16
N SER A 8 4.98 -1.56 -65.63
CA SER A 8 5.99 -2.45 -65.02
C SER A 8 6.36 -2.02 -63.60
N PRO A 9 6.77 -2.96 -62.76
CA PRO A 9 7.15 -2.60 -61.40
C PRO A 9 8.37 -1.65 -61.40
N PHE A 10 8.26 -0.62 -60.56
CA PHE A 10 9.30 0.40 -60.35
C PHE A 10 10.67 -0.22 -60.10
N THR A 11 11.61 -0.05 -61.01
CA THR A 11 13.01 -0.29 -60.78
C THR A 11 13.69 1.03 -60.35
N ILE A 12 14.61 0.95 -59.40
CA ILE A 12 15.33 2.10 -58.78
C ILE A 12 16.17 2.92 -59.79
N GLY A 13 15.95 2.75 -61.07
CA GLY A 13 16.67 3.41 -62.17
C GLY A 13 15.78 4.21 -63.12
N ASP A 14 14.45 4.23 -62.96
CA ASP A 14 13.57 5.02 -63.81
C ASP A 14 13.66 6.50 -63.43
N VAL A 15 14.15 7.34 -64.35
CA VAL A 15 14.41 8.77 -64.18
C VAL A 15 13.08 9.47 -63.95
N LEU A 16 12.75 9.76 -62.71
CA LEU A 16 11.68 10.67 -62.33
C LEU A 16 12.10 12.11 -62.62
N PRO A 17 11.20 13.02 -63.03
CA PRO A 17 11.51 14.44 -63.15
C PRO A 17 12.17 14.96 -61.87
N GLY A 18 13.22 15.76 -61.99
CA GLY A 18 14.21 16.04 -60.93
C GLY A 18 13.66 16.33 -59.51
N GLU A 19 12.53 17.03 -59.36
CA GLU A 19 11.94 17.28 -58.03
C GLU A 19 11.32 16.02 -57.38
N ALA A 20 10.69 15.15 -58.17
CA ALA A 20 10.11 13.91 -57.66
C ALA A 20 11.22 12.90 -57.25
N ALA A 21 12.32 12.82 -58.02
CA ALA A 21 13.46 11.99 -57.69
C ALA A 21 14.09 12.38 -56.34
N VAL A 22 14.25 13.66 -56.06
CA VAL A 22 14.75 14.19 -54.78
C VAL A 22 13.84 13.82 -53.60
N GLN A 23 12.51 13.96 -53.76
CA GLN A 23 11.55 13.63 -52.70
C GLN A 23 11.57 12.13 -52.39
N TYR A 24 11.59 11.26 -53.39
CA TYR A 24 11.67 9.81 -53.18
C TYR A 24 13.02 9.40 -52.56
N SER A 25 14.12 10.00 -52.96
CA SER A 25 15.45 9.72 -52.39
C SER A 25 15.50 10.16 -50.92
N LEU A 26 14.93 11.31 -50.57
CA LEU A 26 14.85 11.81 -49.19
C LEU A 26 13.97 10.91 -48.32
N SER A 27 12.80 10.48 -48.84
CA SER A 27 11.91 9.56 -48.16
C SER A 27 12.54 8.19 -47.91
N ALA A 28 13.20 7.63 -48.94
CA ALA A 28 13.95 6.38 -48.81
C ALA A 28 15.10 6.48 -47.81
N PHE A 29 15.86 7.58 -47.87
CA PHE A 29 16.91 7.83 -46.87
C PHE A 29 16.36 7.88 -45.45
N HIS A 30 15.28 8.64 -45.22
CA HIS A 30 14.62 8.69 -43.90
C HIS A 30 14.15 7.33 -43.42
N THR A 31 13.57 6.53 -44.29
CA THR A 31 13.10 5.19 -43.94
C THR A 31 14.25 4.28 -43.57
N VAL A 32 15.27 4.22 -44.37
CA VAL A 32 16.48 3.39 -44.12
C VAL A 32 17.19 3.87 -42.85
N PHE A 33 17.36 5.17 -42.68
CA PHE A 33 17.96 5.77 -41.46
C PHE A 33 17.20 5.37 -40.20
N ASN A 34 15.86 5.49 -40.20
CA ASN A 34 15.06 5.13 -39.06
C ASN A 34 15.12 3.62 -38.76
N ILE A 35 15.13 2.76 -39.78
CA ILE A 35 15.27 1.31 -39.59
C ILE A 35 16.63 1.00 -38.96
N ILE A 36 17.70 1.54 -39.49
CA ILE A 36 19.07 1.33 -38.97
C ILE A 36 19.16 1.86 -37.53
N ASN A 37 18.65 3.07 -37.27
CA ASN A 37 18.66 3.68 -35.94
C ASN A 37 17.88 2.84 -34.92
N THR A 38 16.72 2.33 -35.31
CA THR A 38 15.90 1.46 -34.46
C THR A 38 16.63 0.15 -34.15
N LEU A 39 17.24 -0.49 -35.15
CA LEU A 39 18.01 -1.73 -34.97
C LEU A 39 19.21 -1.51 -34.04
N VAL A 40 19.93 -0.40 -34.23
CA VAL A 40 21.04 -0.01 -33.36
C VAL A 40 20.56 0.23 -31.93
N LEU A 41 19.47 1.03 -31.73
CA LEU A 41 18.95 1.33 -30.42
C LEU A 41 18.46 0.08 -29.69
N VAL A 42 17.79 -0.86 -30.37
CA VAL A 42 17.35 -2.13 -29.77
C VAL A 42 18.54 -2.93 -29.20
N TRP A 43 19.67 -2.92 -29.89
CA TRP A 43 20.88 -3.58 -29.38
C TRP A 43 21.46 -2.89 -28.14
N PHE A 44 21.30 -1.57 -28.04
CA PHE A 44 21.78 -0.78 -26.92
C PHE A 44 20.78 -0.70 -25.71
N VAL A 45 19.53 -1.20 -25.85
CA VAL A 45 18.53 -1.16 -24.76
C VAL A 45 19.07 -1.77 -23.48
N LYS A 46 19.66 -2.97 -23.55
CA LYS A 46 20.25 -3.62 -22.36
C LYS A 46 21.42 -2.85 -21.76
N PHE A 47 22.21 -2.19 -22.60
CA PHE A 47 23.32 -1.34 -22.15
C PHE A 47 22.81 -0.08 -21.49
N ILE A 48 21.80 0.59 -22.07
CA ILE A 48 21.13 1.77 -21.49
C ILE A 48 20.44 1.39 -20.18
N GLU A 49 19.72 0.27 -20.13
CA GLU A 49 19.10 -0.27 -18.92
C GLU A 49 20.16 -0.49 -17.82
N SER A 50 21.26 -1.15 -18.13
CA SER A 50 22.37 -1.39 -17.20
C SER A 50 23.00 -0.09 -16.69
N LEU A 51 23.08 0.92 -17.55
CA LEU A 51 23.62 2.24 -17.24
C LEU A 51 22.65 3.03 -16.35
N VAL A 52 21.36 3.01 -16.67
CA VAL A 52 20.30 3.60 -15.85
C VAL A 52 20.25 2.94 -14.47
N VAL A 53 20.23 1.61 -14.40
CA VAL A 53 20.25 0.86 -13.12
C VAL A 53 21.50 1.18 -12.29
N ARG A 54 22.66 1.40 -12.95
CA ARG A 54 23.92 1.73 -12.25
C ARG A 54 23.97 3.17 -11.75
N PHE A 55 23.38 4.12 -12.46
CA PHE A 55 23.35 5.55 -12.07
C PHE A 55 22.09 5.94 -11.28
N THR A 56 21.05 5.12 -11.36
CA THR A 56 19.88 5.21 -10.51
C THR A 56 19.89 3.97 -9.60
N PRO A 57 20.67 3.96 -8.50
CA PRO A 57 20.58 2.85 -7.56
C PRO A 57 19.11 2.74 -7.19
N SER A 58 18.54 1.54 -7.39
CA SER A 58 17.19 1.28 -6.92
C SER A 58 17.18 1.67 -5.44
N LYS A 59 16.45 2.72 -5.12
CA LYS A 59 16.05 2.91 -3.73
C LYS A 59 15.46 1.56 -3.34
N ASN A 60 15.99 0.95 -2.27
CA ASN A 60 15.51 -0.32 -1.74
C ASN A 60 13.99 -0.40 -1.92
N ASP A 61 13.43 -1.62 -2.10
CA ASP A 61 11.98 -1.90 -2.21
C ASP A 61 11.09 -1.20 -1.17
N GLU A 62 11.71 -0.56 -0.18
CA GLU A 62 11.09 0.30 0.82
C GLU A 62 10.62 1.67 0.30
N ASP A 63 11.06 2.11 -0.88
CA ASP A 63 10.72 3.42 -1.47
C ASP A 63 9.76 3.31 -2.67
N GLU A 64 9.03 2.21 -2.82
CA GLU A 64 7.93 2.12 -3.78
C GLU A 64 6.99 3.31 -3.57
N VAL A 65 6.89 4.15 -4.60
CA VAL A 65 5.85 5.18 -4.66
C VAL A 65 4.52 4.46 -4.72
N PHE A 66 3.82 4.43 -3.61
CA PHE A 66 2.52 3.79 -3.52
C PHE A 66 1.56 4.58 -4.43
N LYS A 67 1.19 3.98 -5.56
CA LYS A 67 0.24 4.56 -6.52
C LYS A 67 -0.97 3.64 -6.61
N LEU A 68 -2.13 4.26 -6.71
CA LEU A 68 -3.35 3.57 -7.10
C LEU A 68 -3.18 3.08 -8.55
N GLU A 69 -3.36 1.78 -8.77
CA GLU A 69 -3.12 1.14 -10.08
C GLU A 69 -4.42 0.76 -10.74
N TYR A 70 -5.43 0.39 -9.96
CA TYR A 70 -6.65 -0.20 -10.46
C TYR A 70 -7.77 0.83 -10.67
N ILE A 71 -7.84 1.88 -9.85
CA ILE A 71 -8.91 2.89 -9.89
C ILE A 71 -8.50 4.21 -10.56
N GLY A 72 -7.23 4.37 -10.94
CA GLY A 72 -6.68 5.61 -11.52
C GLY A 72 -6.91 5.80 -13.02
N SER A 73 -7.40 4.80 -13.76
CA SER A 73 -7.43 4.82 -15.23
C SER A 73 -8.63 5.59 -15.85
N GLY A 74 -9.57 6.08 -15.06
CA GLY A 74 -10.73 6.86 -15.55
C GLY A 74 -11.71 6.07 -16.42
N ILE A 75 -11.42 4.82 -16.78
CA ILE A 75 -12.31 3.95 -17.54
C ILE A 75 -13.32 3.37 -16.55
N VAL A 76 -14.53 3.89 -16.58
CA VAL A 76 -15.62 3.39 -15.74
C VAL A 76 -16.10 2.08 -16.32
N SER A 77 -15.63 0.97 -15.77
CA SER A 77 -16.15 -0.38 -16.00
C SER A 77 -17.56 -0.54 -15.40
N THR A 78 -18.14 -1.73 -15.50
CA THR A 78 -19.41 -2.01 -14.81
C THR A 78 -19.22 -1.86 -13.30
N PRO A 79 -20.30 -1.59 -12.52
CA PRO A 79 -20.19 -1.45 -11.07
C PRO A 79 -19.49 -2.64 -10.40
N GLU A 80 -19.77 -3.86 -10.85
CA GLU A 80 -19.20 -5.10 -10.30
C GLU A 80 -17.67 -5.15 -10.51
N ILE A 81 -17.19 -4.79 -11.70
CA ILE A 81 -15.76 -4.73 -12.00
C ILE A 81 -15.10 -3.61 -11.18
N SER A 82 -15.77 -2.45 -11.07
CA SER A 82 -15.27 -1.32 -10.28
C SER A 82 -15.10 -1.67 -8.79
N VAL A 83 -16.02 -2.47 -8.23
CA VAL A 83 -15.92 -2.98 -6.84
C VAL A 83 -14.72 -3.91 -6.70
N LEU A 84 -14.47 -4.80 -7.66
CA LEU A 84 -13.28 -5.67 -7.65
C LEU A 84 -11.98 -4.88 -7.77
N GLU A 85 -11.95 -3.81 -8.57
CA GLU A 85 -10.80 -2.91 -8.68
C GLU A 85 -10.54 -2.17 -7.37
N ALA A 86 -11.57 -1.62 -6.74
CA ALA A 86 -11.46 -0.99 -5.43
C ALA A 86 -10.98 -1.97 -4.35
N LYS A 87 -11.46 -3.21 -4.36
CA LYS A 87 -11.02 -4.25 -3.44
C LYS A 87 -9.52 -4.52 -3.54
N LYS A 88 -8.95 -4.57 -4.75
CA LYS A 88 -7.51 -4.75 -4.94
C LYS A 88 -6.71 -3.59 -4.35
N GLU A 89 -7.20 -2.35 -4.47
CA GLU A 89 -6.55 -1.20 -3.83
C GLU A 89 -6.64 -1.28 -2.31
N ILE A 90 -7.75 -1.76 -1.75
CA ILE A 90 -7.91 -1.95 -0.30
C ILE A 90 -6.94 -3.03 0.22
N VAL A 91 -6.71 -4.12 -0.52
CA VAL A 91 -5.66 -5.10 -0.18
C VAL A 91 -4.27 -4.44 -0.12
N LYS A 92 -3.93 -3.61 -1.12
CA LYS A 92 -2.67 -2.84 -1.13
C LYS A 92 -2.61 -1.86 0.05
N PHE A 93 -3.72 -1.23 0.40
CA PHE A 93 -3.81 -0.36 1.57
C PHE A 93 -3.53 -1.13 2.86
N GLY A 94 -4.12 -2.31 3.05
CA GLY A 94 -3.83 -3.21 4.17
C GLY A 94 -2.34 -3.61 4.25
N LEU A 95 -1.69 -3.87 3.11
CA LEU A 95 -0.25 -4.13 3.06
C LEU A 95 0.58 -2.91 3.47
N LEU A 96 0.13 -1.69 3.15
CA LEU A 96 0.82 -0.46 3.57
C LEU A 96 0.73 -0.27 5.08
N THR A 97 -0.45 -0.45 5.69
CA THR A 97 -0.61 -0.35 7.15
C THR A 97 0.18 -1.44 7.88
N LYS A 98 0.32 -2.64 7.30
CA LYS A 98 1.23 -3.68 7.81
C LYS A 98 2.71 -3.28 7.73
N LYS A 99 3.13 -2.54 6.68
CA LYS A 99 4.47 -1.95 6.63
C LYS A 99 4.67 -0.92 7.75
N MET A 100 3.65 -0.10 8.06
CA MET A 100 3.71 0.84 9.20
C MET A 100 3.82 0.11 10.53
N HIS A 101 3.06 -0.96 10.75
CA HIS A 101 3.17 -1.86 11.89
C HIS A 101 4.63 -2.30 12.12
N SER A 102 5.27 -2.86 11.09
CA SER A 102 6.65 -3.35 11.17
C SER A 102 7.64 -2.23 11.54
N LYS A 103 7.43 -1.01 11.04
CA LYS A 103 8.30 0.13 11.32
C LYS A 103 8.10 0.68 12.74
N VAL A 104 6.87 0.72 13.24
CA VAL A 104 6.60 1.12 14.64
C VAL A 104 7.16 0.08 15.61
N LYS A 105 6.98 -1.22 15.36
CA LYS A 105 7.62 -2.29 16.14
C LYS A 105 9.14 -2.12 16.21
N LYS A 106 9.78 -1.82 15.06
CA LYS A 106 11.21 -1.52 15.03
C LYS A 106 11.56 -0.28 15.83
N LEU A 107 10.75 0.80 15.74
CA LEU A 107 10.98 2.06 16.42
C LEU A 107 10.97 1.93 17.96
N VAL A 108 10.21 0.99 18.52
CA VAL A 108 10.20 0.69 19.97
C VAL A 108 11.60 0.30 20.47
N ASN A 109 12.39 -0.37 19.65
CA ASN A 109 13.66 -0.99 20.03
C ASN A 109 14.90 -0.18 19.61
N VAL A 110 14.77 0.72 18.62
CA VAL A 110 15.90 1.48 18.09
C VAL A 110 16.35 2.56 19.08
N THR A 111 17.66 2.62 19.34
CA THR A 111 18.29 3.61 20.21
C THR A 111 19.12 4.64 19.43
N ASP A 112 19.54 4.32 18.21
CA ASP A 112 20.26 5.26 17.34
C ASP A 112 19.36 6.39 16.86
N LYS A 113 19.76 7.64 17.13
CA LYS A 113 18.96 8.83 16.81
C LYS A 113 18.73 9.05 15.33
N LYS A 114 19.68 8.66 14.45
CA LYS A 114 19.52 8.84 13.00
C LYS A 114 18.50 7.82 12.48
N GLU A 115 18.57 6.59 12.96
CA GLU A 115 17.63 5.54 12.60
C GLU A 115 16.22 5.85 13.13
N GLN A 116 16.09 6.32 14.38
CA GLN A 116 14.82 6.78 14.95
C GLN A 116 14.18 7.87 14.07
N LYS A 117 14.97 8.90 13.71
CA LYS A 117 14.48 10.00 12.85
C LYS A 117 14.05 9.47 11.47
N LYS A 118 14.84 8.56 10.87
CA LYS A 118 14.52 7.95 9.57
C LYS A 118 13.21 7.16 9.64
N LEU A 119 13.03 6.34 10.67
CA LEU A 119 11.80 5.55 10.86
C LEU A 119 10.58 6.45 11.07
N HIS A 120 10.70 7.48 11.92
CA HIS A 120 9.62 8.44 12.16
C HIS A 120 9.20 9.14 10.86
N GLN A 121 10.16 9.69 10.10
CA GLN A 121 9.88 10.33 8.81
C GLN A 121 9.24 9.38 7.80
N LYS A 122 9.61 8.09 7.83
CA LYS A 122 9.01 7.10 6.94
C LYS A 122 7.57 6.76 7.34
N ILE A 123 7.28 6.69 8.65
CA ILE A 123 5.91 6.47 9.16
C ILE A 123 5.02 7.68 8.82
N GLU A 124 5.51 8.91 9.03
CA GLU A 124 4.83 10.16 8.65
C GLU A 124 4.54 10.22 7.15
N TYR A 125 5.51 9.82 6.32
CA TYR A 125 5.31 9.73 4.87
C TYR A 125 4.23 8.70 4.49
N TYR A 126 4.19 7.55 5.17
CA TYR A 126 3.18 6.53 4.92
C TYR A 126 1.79 6.98 5.37
N GLU A 127 1.66 7.70 6.47
CA GLU A 127 0.37 8.26 6.90
C GLU A 127 -0.17 9.24 5.84
N GLY A 128 0.64 10.16 5.31
CA GLY A 128 0.19 11.02 4.22
C GLY A 128 -0.20 10.25 2.93
N ILE A 129 0.35 9.04 2.72
CA ILE A 129 -0.10 8.16 1.63
C ILE A 129 -1.43 7.48 1.99
N THR A 130 -1.60 7.01 3.25
CA THR A 130 -2.85 6.38 3.70
C THR A 130 -4.03 7.33 3.56
N ASP A 131 -3.89 8.61 3.92
CA ASP A 131 -4.90 9.64 3.76
C ASP A 131 -5.31 9.84 2.30
N ASN A 132 -4.32 9.93 1.41
CA ASN A 132 -4.59 10.11 -0.02
C ASN A 132 -5.31 8.87 -0.61
N ILE A 133 -4.85 7.66 -0.29
CA ILE A 133 -5.47 6.41 -0.74
C ILE A 133 -6.92 6.31 -0.25
N HIS A 134 -7.14 6.58 1.04
CA HIS A 134 -8.46 6.60 1.64
C HIS A 134 -9.40 7.54 0.86
N GLN A 135 -9.01 8.80 0.66
CA GLN A 135 -9.82 9.79 -0.05
C GLN A 135 -10.14 9.37 -1.49
N GLU A 136 -9.16 8.81 -2.21
CA GLU A 136 -9.33 8.37 -3.60
C GLU A 136 -10.29 7.16 -3.69
N ILE A 137 -10.14 6.17 -2.80
CA ILE A 137 -11.03 4.99 -2.74
C ILE A 137 -12.46 5.40 -2.40
N ILE A 138 -12.66 6.26 -1.37
CA ILE A 138 -13.97 6.76 -0.97
C ILE A 138 -14.65 7.48 -2.16
N ASN A 139 -13.92 8.39 -2.81
CA ASN A 139 -14.45 9.12 -3.97
C ASN A 139 -14.80 8.20 -5.14
N PHE A 140 -13.99 7.17 -5.37
CA PHE A 140 -14.26 6.19 -6.43
C PHE A 140 -15.49 5.35 -6.12
N LEU A 141 -15.58 4.76 -4.93
CA LEU A 141 -16.72 3.94 -4.52
C LEU A 141 -18.03 4.75 -4.46
N ALA A 142 -17.99 6.02 -4.03
CA ALA A 142 -19.14 6.91 -4.06
C ALA A 142 -19.66 7.13 -5.49
N LYS A 143 -18.76 7.31 -6.47
CA LYS A 143 -19.14 7.44 -7.89
C LYS A 143 -19.74 6.15 -8.43
N VAL A 144 -19.25 4.98 -8.02
CA VAL A 144 -19.80 3.67 -8.39
C VAL A 144 -21.19 3.49 -7.80
N GLY A 145 -21.37 3.80 -6.50
CA GLY A 145 -22.65 3.67 -5.80
C GLY A 145 -23.76 4.60 -6.29
N ASN A 146 -23.41 5.70 -6.97
CA ASN A 146 -24.40 6.60 -7.61
C ASN A 146 -25.00 6.05 -8.91
N LYS A 147 -24.53 4.89 -9.40
CA LYS A 147 -25.11 4.21 -10.56
C LYS A 147 -26.21 3.24 -10.11
N GLU A 148 -26.96 2.72 -11.08
CA GLU A 148 -27.82 1.57 -10.81
C GLU A 148 -26.96 0.35 -10.49
N VAL A 149 -27.05 -0.11 -9.25
CA VAL A 149 -26.31 -1.25 -8.71
C VAL A 149 -27.25 -2.29 -8.14
N THR A 150 -26.86 -3.55 -8.16
CA THR A 150 -27.59 -4.62 -7.46
C THR A 150 -27.45 -4.47 -5.94
N GLU A 151 -28.37 -5.07 -5.18
CA GLU A 151 -28.30 -5.08 -3.71
C GLU A 151 -26.97 -5.65 -3.21
N ASN A 152 -26.53 -6.78 -3.75
CA ASN A 152 -25.24 -7.40 -3.43
C ASN A 152 -24.05 -6.46 -3.73
N THR A 153 -24.06 -5.74 -4.85
CA THR A 153 -23.02 -4.76 -5.19
C THR A 153 -23.04 -3.58 -4.20
N SER A 154 -24.22 -3.14 -3.79
CA SER A 154 -24.38 -2.08 -2.77
C SER A 154 -23.82 -2.51 -1.42
N GLU A 155 -24.06 -3.76 -1.00
CA GLU A 155 -23.49 -4.32 0.24
C GLU A 155 -21.97 -4.37 0.19
N GLN A 156 -21.41 -4.85 -0.93
CA GLN A 156 -19.96 -4.86 -1.13
C GLN A 156 -19.36 -3.45 -1.07
N ILE A 157 -20.00 -2.46 -1.68
CA ILE A 157 -19.54 -1.05 -1.59
C ILE A 157 -19.52 -0.58 -0.14
N ARG A 158 -20.59 -0.84 0.64
CA ARG A 158 -20.64 -0.46 2.06
C ARG A 158 -19.54 -1.14 2.87
N GLY A 159 -19.32 -2.44 2.65
CA GLY A 159 -18.26 -3.19 3.30
C GLY A 159 -16.87 -2.64 2.98
N LEU A 160 -16.59 -2.35 1.71
CA LEU A 160 -15.31 -1.79 1.29
C LEU A 160 -15.09 -0.37 1.81
N LEU A 161 -16.15 0.47 1.91
CA LEU A 161 -16.07 1.79 2.54
C LEU A 161 -15.73 1.68 4.03
N GLY A 162 -16.39 0.76 4.76
CA GLY A 162 -16.08 0.49 6.16
C GLY A 162 -14.64 0.03 6.34
N ALA A 163 -14.21 -1.00 5.60
CA ALA A 163 -12.84 -1.50 5.64
C ALA A 163 -11.80 -0.41 5.32
N CYS A 164 -12.10 0.49 4.38
CA CYS A 164 -11.23 1.60 4.02
C CYS A 164 -11.06 2.60 5.17
N ASN A 165 -12.14 2.92 5.90
CA ASN A 165 -12.09 3.80 7.07
C ASN A 165 -11.25 3.19 8.21
N GLU A 166 -11.40 1.88 8.47
CA GLU A 166 -10.59 1.21 9.50
C GLU A 166 -9.10 1.18 9.14
N LEU A 167 -8.77 1.00 7.86
CA LEU A 167 -7.37 1.02 7.41
C LEU A 167 -6.72 2.41 7.54
N GLU A 168 -7.46 3.48 7.33
CA GLU A 168 -7.00 4.85 7.61
C GLU A 168 -6.77 5.03 9.11
N SER A 169 -7.74 4.64 9.95
CA SER A 169 -7.62 4.69 11.41
C SER A 169 -6.40 3.91 11.93
N LEU A 170 -6.03 2.80 11.28
CA LEU A 170 -4.79 2.07 11.57
C LEU A 170 -3.54 2.92 11.24
N GLY A 171 -3.53 3.62 10.09
CA GLY A 171 -2.47 4.55 9.72
C GLY A 171 -2.25 5.63 10.77
N ASP A 172 -3.34 6.27 11.19
CA ASP A 172 -3.37 7.30 12.23
C ASP A 172 -2.83 6.81 13.58
N ILE A 173 -3.23 5.61 14.02
CA ILE A 173 -2.73 5.03 15.27
C ILE A 173 -1.22 4.81 15.19
N TYR A 174 -0.70 4.24 14.10
CA TYR A 174 0.74 4.03 13.96
C TYR A 174 1.53 5.33 13.95
N PHE A 175 1.03 6.36 13.29
CA PHE A 175 1.67 7.66 13.32
C PHE A 175 1.64 8.29 14.71
N ASN A 176 0.51 8.18 15.43
CA ASN A 176 0.41 8.65 16.81
C ASN A 176 1.34 7.90 17.77
N MET A 177 1.52 6.58 17.59
CA MET A 177 2.51 5.80 18.33
C MET A 177 3.93 6.26 18.02
N ALA A 178 4.26 6.53 16.76
CA ALA A 178 5.56 7.06 16.37
C ALA A 178 5.85 8.42 17.02
N LYS A 179 4.86 9.33 17.08
CA LYS A 179 4.98 10.63 17.80
C LYS A 179 5.24 10.43 19.30
N GLN A 180 4.59 9.46 19.93
CA GLN A 180 4.83 9.15 21.36
C GLN A 180 6.25 8.59 21.59
N LEU A 181 6.73 7.72 20.69
CA LEU A 181 8.09 7.17 20.77
C LEU A 181 9.16 8.23 20.52
N ASP A 182 8.92 9.18 19.60
CA ASP A 182 9.81 10.34 19.40
C ASP A 182 9.86 11.23 20.64
N LYS A 183 8.70 11.53 21.26
CA LYS A 183 8.63 12.25 22.54
C LYS A 183 9.39 11.51 23.64
N LYS A 184 9.21 10.18 23.76
CA LYS A 184 9.94 9.33 24.71
C LYS A 184 11.47 9.51 24.57
N ALA A 185 11.95 9.51 23.32
CA ALA A 185 13.38 9.66 23.01
C ALA A 185 13.89 11.07 23.34
N LYS A 186 13.14 12.14 23.03
CA LYS A 186 13.44 13.54 23.37
C LYS A 186 13.50 13.76 24.88
N ASP A 187 12.57 13.17 25.62
CA ASP A 187 12.49 13.25 27.09
C ASP A 187 13.52 12.34 27.78
N LYS A 188 14.35 11.60 27.03
CA LYS A 188 15.33 10.63 27.52
C LYS A 188 14.73 9.58 28.46
N VAL A 189 13.50 9.15 28.15
CA VAL A 189 12.79 8.07 28.84
C VAL A 189 13.09 6.75 28.15
N TRP A 190 13.42 5.72 28.92
CA TRP A 190 13.79 4.40 28.41
C TRP A 190 12.84 3.34 28.96
N PHE A 191 12.48 2.37 28.11
CA PHE A 191 11.83 1.15 28.55
C PHE A 191 12.86 0.17 29.08
N ASP A 192 12.53 -0.52 30.16
CA ASP A 192 13.30 -1.68 30.60
C ASP A 192 13.16 -2.86 29.63
N GLN A 193 13.95 -3.92 29.84
CA GLN A 193 13.91 -5.07 28.94
C GLN A 193 12.54 -5.75 28.94
N LYS A 194 11.90 -5.89 30.10
CA LYS A 194 10.59 -6.52 30.26
C LYS A 194 9.48 -5.76 29.55
N GLN A 195 9.52 -4.42 29.59
CA GLN A 195 8.57 -3.57 28.84
C GLN A 195 8.75 -3.76 27.32
N ARG A 196 9.99 -3.80 26.83
CA ARG A 196 10.28 -4.04 25.40
C ARG A 196 9.84 -5.43 24.96
N ASP A 197 10.14 -6.46 25.73
CA ASP A 197 9.76 -7.84 25.39
C ASP A 197 8.25 -8.02 25.36
N ASN A 198 7.54 -7.41 26.31
CA ASN A 198 6.07 -7.42 26.33
C ASN A 198 5.47 -6.70 25.09
N LEU A 199 6.00 -5.52 24.74
CA LEU A 199 5.53 -4.80 23.54
C LEU A 199 5.85 -5.60 22.26
N ASN A 200 7.04 -6.16 22.13
CA ASN A 200 7.43 -6.95 20.98
C ASN A 200 6.51 -8.17 20.80
N GLY A 201 6.26 -8.93 21.87
CA GLY A 201 5.35 -10.07 21.81
C GLY A 201 3.90 -9.66 21.48
N TYR A 202 3.49 -8.47 21.93
CA TYR A 202 2.15 -7.95 21.61
C TYR A 202 2.07 -7.49 20.15
N PHE A 203 3.11 -6.86 19.61
CA PHE A 203 3.21 -6.57 18.18
C PHE A 203 3.24 -7.84 17.31
N ASP A 204 3.83 -8.95 17.79
CA ASP A 204 3.83 -10.22 17.05
C ASP A 204 2.40 -10.76 16.88
N GLN A 205 1.57 -10.72 17.94
CA GLN A 205 0.15 -11.11 17.86
C GLN A 205 -0.63 -10.25 16.85
N ILE A 206 -0.40 -8.94 16.84
CA ILE A 206 -0.98 -8.06 15.81
C ILE A 206 -0.51 -8.44 14.41
N GLY A 207 0.76 -8.85 14.27
CA GLY A 207 1.29 -9.34 12.99
C GLY A 207 0.52 -10.55 12.45
N GLU A 208 0.18 -11.50 13.31
CA GLU A 208 -0.65 -12.68 12.97
C GLU A 208 -2.08 -12.28 12.60
N ALA A 209 -2.69 -11.34 13.35
CA ALA A 209 -4.01 -10.80 13.01
C ALA A 209 -4.02 -10.08 11.65
N TYR A 210 -2.95 -9.34 11.31
CA TYR A 210 -2.80 -8.74 9.97
C TYR A 210 -2.73 -9.78 8.86
N ASP A 211 -2.05 -10.92 9.08
CA ASP A 211 -1.97 -11.98 8.09
C ASP A 211 -3.35 -12.57 7.81
N GLU A 212 -4.15 -12.80 8.84
CA GLU A 212 -5.54 -13.26 8.70
C GLU A 212 -6.43 -12.20 8.03
N MET A 213 -6.34 -10.93 8.43
CA MET A 213 -7.08 -9.84 7.81
C MET A 213 -6.79 -9.73 6.30
N LEU A 214 -5.53 -9.80 5.90
CA LEU A 214 -5.13 -9.74 4.49
C LEU A 214 -5.64 -10.97 3.72
N SER A 215 -5.61 -12.16 4.35
CA SER A 215 -6.21 -13.36 3.79
C SER A 215 -7.72 -13.19 3.59
N ASN A 216 -8.44 -12.57 4.55
CA ASN A 216 -9.87 -12.31 4.46
C ASN A 216 -10.20 -11.26 3.39
N LEU A 217 -9.37 -10.21 3.25
CA LEU A 217 -9.49 -9.22 2.19
C LEU A 217 -9.37 -9.82 0.78
N ASP A 218 -8.60 -10.89 0.59
CA ASP A 218 -8.44 -11.54 -0.72
C ASP A 218 -9.61 -12.50 -1.06
N LYS A 219 -10.34 -13.01 -0.06
CA LYS A 219 -11.46 -13.96 -0.25
C LYS A 219 -12.65 -13.28 -0.96
N THR A 220 -13.48 -14.11 -1.61
CA THR A 220 -14.74 -13.63 -2.22
C THR A 220 -15.72 -13.18 -1.13
N HIS A 221 -16.51 -12.13 -1.40
CA HIS A 221 -17.57 -11.67 -0.51
C HIS A 221 -18.54 -12.82 -0.14
N GLY A 222 -18.89 -12.94 1.14
CA GLY A 222 -19.72 -14.02 1.67
C GLY A 222 -19.00 -15.37 1.89
N SER A 223 -17.68 -15.48 1.58
CA SER A 223 -16.88 -16.68 1.85
C SER A 223 -15.90 -16.51 3.02
N VAL A 224 -15.92 -15.36 3.66
CA VAL A 224 -15.05 -15.05 4.81
C VAL A 224 -15.59 -15.74 6.04
N ASN A 225 -14.71 -16.45 6.76
CA ASN A 225 -15.03 -17.06 8.07
C ASN A 225 -14.25 -16.29 9.13
N LEU A 226 -14.96 -15.65 10.05
CA LEU A 226 -14.38 -14.78 11.09
C LEU A 226 -13.83 -15.53 12.30
N ASN A 227 -14.06 -16.85 12.44
CA ASN A 227 -13.68 -17.60 13.63
C ASN A 227 -12.20 -17.44 14.01
N GLU A 228 -11.29 -17.41 13.03
CA GLU A 228 -9.86 -17.25 13.31
C GLU A 228 -9.51 -15.80 13.65
N ALA A 229 -10.07 -14.82 12.94
CA ALA A 229 -9.90 -13.41 13.24
C ALA A 229 -10.38 -13.06 14.67
N GLN A 230 -11.55 -13.58 15.08
CA GLN A 230 -12.11 -13.40 16.42
C GLN A 230 -11.23 -14.03 17.51
N LYS A 231 -10.71 -15.24 17.30
CA LYS A 231 -9.79 -15.86 18.26
C LYS A 231 -8.48 -15.08 18.43
N LEU A 232 -7.96 -14.52 17.34
CA LEU A 232 -6.76 -13.70 17.39
C LEU A 232 -7.01 -12.40 18.17
N GLU A 233 -8.17 -11.77 17.98
CA GLU A 233 -8.57 -10.59 18.72
C GLU A 233 -8.78 -10.90 20.21
N GLU A 234 -9.48 -11.98 20.57
CA GLU A 234 -9.62 -12.44 21.97
C GLU A 234 -8.24 -12.64 22.64
N ALA A 235 -7.26 -13.22 21.94
CA ALA A 235 -5.90 -13.40 22.45
C ALA A 235 -5.16 -12.06 22.64
N ILE A 236 -5.41 -11.08 21.75
CA ILE A 236 -4.91 -9.71 21.85
C ILE A 236 -5.49 -9.04 23.10
N ASP A 237 -6.78 -9.15 23.32
CA ASP A 237 -7.51 -8.62 24.48
C ASP A 237 -7.02 -9.23 25.80
N GLU A 238 -6.86 -10.55 25.85
CA GLU A 238 -6.29 -11.23 27.02
C GLU A 238 -4.88 -10.71 27.34
N THR A 239 -4.07 -10.50 26.31
CA THR A 239 -2.71 -9.95 26.46
C THR A 239 -2.76 -8.52 27.00
N ARG A 240 -3.66 -7.65 26.52
CA ARG A 240 -3.89 -6.31 27.04
C ARG A 240 -4.24 -6.36 28.51
N ASN A 241 -5.20 -7.19 28.90
CA ASN A 241 -5.66 -7.32 30.28
C ASN A 241 -4.53 -7.77 31.22
N ARG A 242 -3.72 -8.74 30.79
CA ARG A 242 -2.55 -9.22 31.50
C ARG A 242 -1.48 -8.14 31.64
N LEU A 243 -1.16 -7.39 30.57
CA LEU A 243 -0.18 -6.31 30.59
C LEU A 243 -0.63 -5.16 31.48
N ARG A 244 -1.91 -4.78 31.42
CA ARG A 244 -2.48 -3.75 32.28
C ARG A 244 -2.37 -4.12 33.76
N LYS A 245 -2.72 -5.35 34.14
CA LYS A 245 -2.60 -5.82 35.53
C LYS A 245 -1.14 -5.78 36.00
N LYS A 246 -0.20 -6.28 35.19
CA LYS A 246 1.23 -6.24 35.53
C LYS A 246 1.75 -4.82 35.62
N HIS A 247 1.33 -3.93 34.73
CA HIS A 247 1.70 -2.53 34.73
C HIS A 247 1.28 -1.81 36.03
N LEU A 248 0.03 -1.98 36.48
CA LEU A 248 -0.44 -1.40 37.73
C LEU A 248 0.37 -1.87 38.93
N MET A 249 0.65 -3.18 39.01
CA MET A 249 1.50 -3.74 40.08
C MET A 249 2.93 -3.17 40.06
N SER A 250 3.50 -2.95 38.86
CA SER A 250 4.85 -2.41 38.74
C SER A 250 4.92 -0.92 39.11
N ILE A 251 3.86 -0.15 38.85
CA ILE A 251 3.72 1.24 39.32
C ILE A 251 3.66 1.28 40.85
N GLU A 252 2.80 0.47 41.45
CA GLU A 252 2.65 0.38 42.93
C GLU A 252 3.99 0.05 43.60
N LYS A 253 4.78 -0.82 42.98
CA LYS A 253 6.11 -1.21 43.50
C LYS A 253 7.24 -0.26 43.10
N GLN A 254 6.95 0.82 42.36
CA GLN A 254 7.93 1.77 41.84
C GLN A 254 9.06 1.10 41.02
N GLU A 255 8.75 0.01 40.29
CA GLU A 255 9.72 -0.74 39.50
C GLU A 255 10.27 0.07 38.32
N TYR A 256 9.56 1.11 37.85
CA TYR A 256 10.01 2.01 36.77
C TYR A 256 9.44 3.44 36.89
N ASN A 257 10.06 4.37 36.17
CA ASN A 257 9.70 5.78 36.20
C ASN A 257 8.26 5.99 35.70
N TYR A 258 7.51 6.88 36.37
CA TYR A 258 6.12 7.24 36.02
C TYR A 258 5.95 7.63 34.54
N LYS A 259 6.88 8.44 33.98
CA LYS A 259 6.81 8.83 32.56
C LYS A 259 6.95 7.62 31.63
N SER A 260 7.86 6.69 31.95
CA SER A 260 8.00 5.42 31.20
C SER A 260 6.71 4.61 31.28
N GLY A 261 6.13 4.50 32.47
CA GLY A 261 4.86 3.81 32.69
C GLY A 261 3.72 4.38 31.90
N LEU A 262 3.59 5.70 31.86
CA LEU A 262 2.53 6.38 31.10
C LEU A 262 2.63 6.10 29.58
N ILE A 263 3.85 6.23 29.02
CA ILE A 263 4.05 5.97 27.58
C ILE A 263 3.83 4.48 27.27
N TYR A 264 4.32 3.59 28.14
CA TYR A 264 4.10 2.15 28.01
C TYR A 264 2.61 1.79 28.01
N ASN A 265 1.83 2.35 28.95
CA ASN A 265 0.38 2.17 29.00
C ASN A 265 -0.31 2.64 27.71
N ASN A 266 0.06 3.82 27.22
CA ASN A 266 -0.53 4.37 25.99
C ASN A 266 -0.22 3.48 24.77
N LEU A 267 0.99 2.94 24.68
CA LEU A 267 1.38 2.06 23.57
C LEU A 267 0.60 0.76 23.59
N PHE A 268 0.52 0.05 24.72
CA PHE A 268 -0.22 -1.21 24.73
C PHE A 268 -1.73 -1.02 24.57
N SER A 269 -2.30 0.13 25.01
CA SER A 269 -3.69 0.48 24.71
C SER A 269 -3.91 0.84 23.23
N SER A 270 -2.90 1.42 22.56
CA SER A 270 -2.97 1.63 21.10
C SER A 270 -2.87 0.31 20.34
N ILE A 271 -2.08 -0.66 20.83
CA ILE A 271 -1.94 -1.98 20.18
C ILE A 271 -3.26 -2.76 20.25
N GLU A 272 -3.99 -2.69 21.37
CA GLU A 272 -5.32 -3.30 21.46
C GLU A 272 -6.28 -2.71 20.42
N LYS A 273 -6.37 -1.38 20.31
CA LYS A 273 -7.21 -0.74 19.29
C LYS A 273 -6.84 -1.14 17.86
N ILE A 274 -5.57 -1.40 17.60
CA ILE A 274 -5.15 -1.95 16.31
C ILE A 274 -5.77 -3.33 16.09
N GLY A 275 -5.84 -4.18 17.13
CA GLY A 275 -6.51 -5.48 17.08
C GLY A 275 -7.98 -5.33 16.70
N ASP A 276 -8.71 -4.42 17.39
CA ASP A 276 -10.11 -4.11 17.10
C ASP A 276 -10.33 -3.71 15.64
N TYR A 277 -9.51 -2.78 15.13
CA TYR A 277 -9.65 -2.32 13.74
C TYR A 277 -9.28 -3.39 12.71
N VAL A 278 -8.28 -4.23 12.99
CA VAL A 278 -7.91 -5.35 12.12
C VAL A 278 -9.05 -6.38 12.05
N LEU A 279 -9.72 -6.69 13.16
CA LEU A 279 -10.93 -7.52 13.18
C LEU A 279 -12.05 -6.86 12.38
N SER A 280 -12.35 -5.57 12.65
CA SER A 280 -13.41 -4.81 11.98
C SER A 280 -13.25 -4.79 10.45
N VAL A 281 -12.02 -4.69 9.93
CA VAL A 281 -11.77 -4.83 8.47
C VAL A 281 -12.27 -6.18 7.95
N SER A 282 -12.00 -7.28 8.68
CA SER A 282 -12.46 -8.62 8.30
C SER A 282 -13.99 -8.74 8.37
N GLU A 283 -14.62 -8.15 9.37
CA GLU A 283 -16.08 -8.11 9.55
C GLU A 283 -16.76 -7.34 8.42
N TYR A 284 -16.25 -6.17 8.03
CA TYR A 284 -16.79 -5.40 6.91
C TYR A 284 -16.75 -6.16 5.59
N VAL A 285 -15.67 -6.91 5.32
CA VAL A 285 -15.58 -7.68 4.07
C VAL A 285 -16.35 -9.00 4.13
N SER A 286 -16.68 -9.52 5.33
CA SER A 286 -17.57 -10.66 5.48
C SER A 286 -19.04 -10.29 5.24
N GLY A 287 -19.42 -9.05 5.49
CA GLY A 287 -20.79 -8.55 5.46
C GLY A 287 -21.51 -8.58 6.82
N GLU A 288 -20.86 -9.07 7.89
CA GLU A 288 -21.50 -9.17 9.23
C GLU A 288 -21.75 -7.81 9.89
N ASN A 289 -20.91 -6.81 9.63
CA ASN A 289 -21.06 -5.44 10.20
C ASN A 289 -21.95 -4.50 9.35
N LEU A 290 -22.76 -5.02 8.44
CA LEU A 290 -23.60 -4.21 7.53
C LEU A 290 -25.06 -4.10 7.99
N ASN A 291 -25.44 -4.72 9.13
CA ASN A 291 -26.78 -4.74 9.70
C ASN A 291 -26.97 -3.69 10.80
#